data_e63e0aa425500303d09025f3ac5ff34f
#
_entry.id   e63e0aa425500303d09025f3ac5ff34f
#
_cell.length_a   1.000
_cell.length_b   1.000
_cell.length_c   1.000
_cell.angle_alpha   90.00
_cell.angle_beta   90.00
_cell.angle_gamma   90.00
#
_symmetry.space_group_name_H-M   'P 1'
#
loop_
_entity.id
_entity.type
_entity.pdbx_description
1 polymer ?
#
loop_
_entity_poly.entity_id
_entity_poly.type
_entity_poly.pdbx_seq_one_letter_code
_entity_poly.pdbx_strand_id
1 'polypeptide(L)'
;EPVELRPNTEVTGMKGLTEDDSETYVIYNDNNKNEYYLLENRKQYSWDKYVPNTGLLVIHVDYDETLFNNNIVNTTGTIYISPTVYIRNSHERMTPVRNSSYTSAYYDTFPIIDGASVTDSLTDNSNPKASTWNINVSGRRLMSKPIYNIKKANNGDISFSFMPGATDAISSVESNDATEREEYYTINGIRVATVDNGNMPSLPKGMYIVRK
;
A
#
# COMPACT_ATOMS: atom_id res chain seq x y z
N GLU A 1 -4.98 16.16 7.51
CA GLU A 1 -3.79 15.34 7.24
C GLU A 1 -4.23 13.92 6.88
N PRO A 2 -3.68 13.27 5.83
CA PRO A 2 -4.07 11.91 5.48
C PRO A 2 -3.82 10.91 6.61
N VAL A 3 -4.71 9.93 6.76
CA VAL A 3 -4.60 8.86 7.74
C VAL A 3 -3.76 7.72 7.15
N GLU A 4 -2.69 7.30 7.85
CA GLU A 4 -1.90 6.15 7.40
C GLU A 4 -2.68 4.84 7.60
N LEU A 5 -2.85 4.10 6.50
CA LEU A 5 -3.49 2.78 6.54
C LEU A 5 -2.59 1.75 7.20
N ARG A 6 -3.19 0.98 8.11
CA ARG A 6 -2.53 -0.16 8.77
C ARG A 6 -3.05 -1.49 8.22
N PRO A 7 -2.25 -2.56 8.23
CA PRO A 7 -2.72 -3.88 7.86
C PRO A 7 -4.05 -4.25 8.54
N ASN A 8 -4.87 -5.03 7.85
CA ASN A 8 -6.22 -5.45 8.30
C ASN A 8 -7.23 -4.31 8.50
N THR A 9 -7.03 -3.15 7.87
CA THR A 9 -8.00 -2.06 7.93
C THR A 9 -9.15 -2.30 6.94
N GLU A 10 -10.39 -2.23 7.43
CA GLU A 10 -11.61 -2.14 6.64
C GLU A 10 -12.09 -0.69 6.63
N VAL A 11 -12.07 -0.05 5.46
CA VAL A 11 -12.63 1.28 5.27
C VAL A 11 -14.06 1.15 4.76
N THR A 12 -15.01 1.79 5.44
CA THR A 12 -16.43 1.74 5.08
C THR A 12 -16.99 3.15 4.98
N GLY A 13 -17.69 3.43 3.89
CA GLY A 13 -18.40 4.71 3.75
C GLY A 13 -17.50 5.94 3.62
N MET A 14 -16.31 5.80 3.02
CA MET A 14 -15.40 6.92 2.73
C MET A 14 -16.11 7.96 1.87
N LYS A 15 -16.29 9.15 2.41
CA LYS A 15 -16.99 10.26 1.77
C LYS A 15 -16.14 10.94 0.70
N GLY A 16 -16.80 11.69 -0.19
CA GLY A 16 -16.10 12.48 -1.20
C GLY A 16 -15.24 13.58 -0.59
N LEU A 17 -14.09 13.87 -1.22
CA LEU A 17 -13.08 14.81 -0.72
C LEU A 17 -13.65 16.19 -0.34
N THR A 18 -14.71 16.63 -1.00
CA THR A 18 -15.34 17.94 -0.77
C THR A 18 -16.56 17.89 0.17
N GLU A 19 -16.83 16.75 0.78
CA GLU A 19 -17.90 16.59 1.76
C GLU A 19 -17.38 16.80 3.19
N ASP A 20 -18.27 17.19 4.11
CA ASP A 20 -17.93 17.25 5.53
C ASP A 20 -17.58 15.86 6.07
N ASP A 21 -16.64 15.81 7.01
CA ASP A 21 -16.08 14.57 7.57
C ASP A 21 -15.46 13.64 6.52
N SER A 22 -14.95 14.20 5.41
CA SER A 22 -14.18 13.43 4.44
C SER A 22 -12.82 13.02 5.01
N GLU A 23 -12.40 11.80 4.72
CA GLU A 23 -11.08 11.29 5.07
C GLU A 23 -10.27 11.01 3.80
N THR A 24 -8.98 11.20 3.90
CA THR A 24 -7.99 10.77 2.90
C THR A 24 -7.01 9.82 3.56
N TYR A 25 -6.51 8.87 2.80
CA TYR A 25 -5.60 7.86 3.34
C TYR A 25 -4.26 7.90 2.63
N VAL A 26 -3.21 7.42 3.31
CA VAL A 26 -1.87 7.30 2.75
C VAL A 26 -1.31 5.90 2.98
N ILE A 27 -0.61 5.39 1.96
CA ILE A 27 0.13 4.13 1.98
C ILE A 27 1.57 4.42 1.61
N TYR A 28 2.49 4.29 2.53
CA TYR A 28 3.91 4.54 2.29
C TYR A 28 4.65 3.32 1.72
N ASN A 29 5.64 3.58 0.87
CA ASN A 29 6.72 2.65 0.63
C ASN A 29 7.62 2.60 1.87
N ASP A 30 7.70 1.45 2.57
CA ASP A 30 8.40 1.34 3.85
C ASP A 30 9.90 1.55 3.74
N ASN A 31 10.48 1.33 2.57
CA ASN A 31 11.90 1.57 2.32
C ASN A 31 12.20 3.04 1.92
N ASN A 32 11.19 3.79 1.48
CA ASN A 32 11.30 5.19 1.11
C ASN A 32 10.01 5.95 1.38
N LYS A 33 9.91 6.62 2.53
CA LYS A 33 8.69 7.34 2.95
C LYS A 33 8.36 8.57 2.10
N ASN A 34 9.26 9.02 1.24
CA ASN A 34 8.98 10.05 0.25
C ASN A 34 8.17 9.51 -0.94
N GLU A 35 8.05 8.17 -1.07
CA GLU A 35 7.20 7.56 -2.07
C GLU A 35 5.98 6.92 -1.39
N TYR A 36 4.80 7.30 -1.86
CA TYR A 36 3.54 6.89 -1.26
C TYR A 36 2.36 6.94 -2.24
N TYR A 37 1.28 6.27 -1.87
CA TYR A 37 -0.01 6.43 -2.50
C TYR A 37 -0.92 7.29 -1.60
N LEU A 38 -1.59 8.28 -2.20
CA LEU A 38 -2.71 8.99 -1.60
C LEU A 38 -4.01 8.42 -2.14
N LEU A 39 -4.96 8.18 -1.25
CA LEU A 39 -6.27 7.65 -1.56
C LEU A 39 -7.33 8.70 -1.21
N GLU A 40 -8.16 9.04 -2.18
CA GLU A 40 -9.27 9.98 -2.01
C GLU A 40 -10.51 9.51 -2.78
N ASN A 41 -11.69 9.76 -2.24
CA ASN A 41 -12.92 9.49 -2.95
C ASN A 41 -13.34 10.72 -3.76
N ARG A 42 -13.45 10.57 -5.07
CA ARG A 42 -13.94 11.61 -5.99
C ARG A 42 -15.44 11.43 -6.26
N LYS A 43 -16.20 12.49 -6.00
CA LYS A 43 -17.63 12.57 -6.34
C LYS A 43 -17.89 13.80 -7.19
N GLN A 44 -18.84 13.70 -8.11
CA GLN A 44 -19.28 14.86 -8.91
C GLN A 44 -20.18 15.79 -8.07
N TYR A 45 -19.58 16.39 -7.05
CA TYR A 45 -20.25 17.26 -6.09
C TYR A 45 -19.38 18.49 -5.78
N SER A 46 -19.99 19.64 -5.52
CA SER A 46 -19.31 20.90 -5.16
C SER A 46 -18.23 21.29 -6.20
N TRP A 47 -16.98 21.45 -5.78
CA TRP A 47 -15.85 21.79 -6.64
C TRP A 47 -15.49 20.70 -7.64
N ASP A 48 -15.75 19.44 -7.29
CA ASP A 48 -15.43 18.26 -8.10
C ASP A 48 -16.56 17.88 -9.09
N LYS A 49 -17.61 18.69 -9.24
CA LYS A 49 -18.77 18.34 -10.06
C LYS A 49 -18.47 18.04 -11.54
N TYR A 50 -17.30 18.41 -12.03
CA TYR A 50 -16.87 18.21 -13.42
C TYR A 50 -15.73 17.19 -13.57
N VAL A 51 -15.35 16.47 -12.51
CA VAL A 51 -14.36 15.39 -12.65
C VAL A 51 -14.87 14.33 -13.65
N PRO A 52 -13.97 13.71 -14.43
CA PRO A 52 -14.37 12.82 -15.52
C PRO A 52 -15.06 11.54 -15.06
N ASN A 53 -14.78 11.08 -13.83
CA ASN A 53 -15.44 9.91 -13.22
C ASN A 53 -15.42 10.04 -11.69
N THR A 54 -16.15 9.13 -11.03
CA THR A 54 -16.31 9.08 -9.56
C THR A 54 -15.83 7.74 -9.02
N GLY A 55 -15.24 7.74 -7.83
CA GLY A 55 -14.72 6.55 -7.18
C GLY A 55 -13.44 6.82 -6.40
N LEU A 56 -12.78 5.77 -5.97
CA LEU A 56 -11.49 5.85 -5.29
C LEU A 56 -10.40 6.25 -6.29
N LEU A 57 -9.86 7.45 -6.15
CA LEU A 57 -8.67 7.89 -6.87
C LEU A 57 -7.45 7.53 -6.03
N VAL A 58 -6.49 6.83 -6.64
CA VAL A 58 -5.19 6.51 -6.04
C VAL A 58 -4.13 7.30 -6.78
N ILE A 59 -3.45 8.20 -6.07
CA ILE A 59 -2.39 9.06 -6.63
C ILE A 59 -1.06 8.51 -6.14
N HIS A 60 -0.18 8.15 -7.06
CA HIS A 60 1.21 7.80 -6.78
C HIS A 60 2.05 9.05 -6.69
N VAL A 61 2.72 9.24 -5.59
CA VAL A 61 3.64 10.35 -5.33
C VAL A 61 5.03 9.79 -5.04
N ASP A 62 6.05 10.30 -5.75
CA ASP A 62 7.47 10.14 -5.43
C ASP A 62 8.05 11.54 -5.17
N TYR A 63 7.96 11.96 -3.91
CA TYR A 63 8.26 13.32 -3.49
C TYR A 63 9.75 13.64 -3.62
N ASP A 64 10.04 14.72 -4.31
CA ASP A 64 11.35 15.35 -4.40
C ASP A 64 11.19 16.85 -4.12
N GLU A 65 11.77 17.31 -3.02
CA GLU A 65 11.63 18.69 -2.55
C GLU A 65 12.00 19.73 -3.62
N THR A 66 13.07 19.47 -4.37
CA THR A 66 13.52 20.39 -5.41
C THR A 66 12.52 20.51 -6.54
N LEU A 67 11.98 19.38 -6.99
CA LEU A 67 11.01 19.36 -8.09
C LEU A 67 9.68 19.99 -7.67
N PHE A 68 9.22 19.73 -6.44
CA PHE A 68 7.98 20.30 -5.91
C PHE A 68 8.10 21.81 -5.68
N ASN A 69 9.19 22.28 -5.09
CA ASN A 69 9.43 23.70 -4.84
C ASN A 69 9.56 24.52 -6.14
N ASN A 70 10.02 23.92 -7.22
CA ASN A 70 10.11 24.57 -8.52
C ASN A 70 8.88 24.37 -9.42
N ASN A 71 7.82 23.72 -8.92
CA ASN A 71 6.59 23.43 -9.65
C ASN A 71 6.80 22.70 -11.00
N ILE A 72 7.76 21.75 -11.00
CA ILE A 72 8.11 20.94 -12.18
C ILE A 72 7.90 19.44 -11.93
N VAL A 73 6.94 19.12 -11.07
CA VAL A 73 6.63 17.78 -10.54
C VAL A 73 6.47 16.73 -11.66
N ASN A 74 5.74 17.07 -12.71
CA ASN A 74 5.45 16.16 -13.84
C ASN A 74 6.12 16.60 -15.16
N THR A 75 7.05 17.54 -15.12
CA THR A 75 7.88 17.88 -16.26
C THR A 75 9.11 17.01 -16.28
N THR A 76 9.21 16.09 -17.23
CA THR A 76 10.33 15.14 -17.32
C THR A 76 11.49 15.63 -18.20
N GLY A 77 12.69 15.11 -17.96
CA GLY A 77 13.90 15.43 -18.71
C GLY A 77 14.83 16.40 -17.98
N THR A 78 15.57 17.19 -18.75
CA THR A 78 16.45 18.24 -18.23
C THR A 78 15.74 19.58 -18.34
N ILE A 79 15.49 20.21 -17.19
CA ILE A 79 14.80 21.48 -17.08
C ILE A 79 15.79 22.55 -16.69
N TYR A 80 15.96 23.58 -17.51
CA TYR A 80 16.85 24.70 -17.24
C TYR A 80 16.12 25.75 -16.41
N ILE A 81 16.61 26.00 -15.20
CA ILE A 81 16.13 27.07 -14.30
C ILE A 81 16.81 28.40 -14.67
N SER A 82 18.05 28.32 -15.14
CA SER A 82 18.82 29.45 -15.71
C SER A 82 19.79 28.90 -16.78
N PRO A 83 20.50 29.75 -17.52
CA PRO A 83 21.44 29.31 -18.55
C PRO A 83 22.52 28.32 -18.04
N THR A 84 22.82 28.33 -16.75
CA THR A 84 23.88 27.49 -16.16
C THR A 84 23.37 26.52 -15.09
N VAL A 85 22.08 26.61 -14.71
CA VAL A 85 21.47 25.77 -13.67
C VAL A 85 20.36 24.93 -14.28
N TYR A 86 20.44 23.63 -14.11
CA TYR A 86 19.40 22.71 -14.56
C TYR A 86 19.06 21.68 -13.48
N ILE A 87 17.84 21.18 -13.55
CA ILE A 87 17.31 20.08 -12.73
C ILE A 87 16.95 18.92 -13.67
N ARG A 88 17.19 17.70 -13.24
CA ARG A 88 16.76 16.50 -13.95
C ARG A 88 15.59 15.86 -13.23
N ASN A 89 14.51 15.61 -13.98
CA ASN A 89 13.40 14.80 -13.52
C ASN A 89 13.25 13.57 -14.41
N SER A 90 13.47 12.39 -13.85
CA SER A 90 13.49 11.13 -14.62
C SER A 90 12.11 10.60 -14.95
N HIS A 91 11.08 11.02 -14.20
CA HIS A 91 9.70 10.55 -14.35
C HIS A 91 8.72 11.57 -13.73
N GLU A 92 7.44 11.42 -14.06
CA GLU A 92 6.37 12.16 -13.40
C GLU A 92 6.27 11.75 -11.94
N ARG A 93 6.21 12.74 -11.04
CA ARG A 93 6.32 12.54 -9.58
C ARG A 93 4.98 12.45 -8.85
N MET A 94 3.90 12.84 -9.52
CA MET A 94 2.55 12.82 -8.94
C MET A 94 1.54 12.50 -10.03
N THR A 95 1.09 11.25 -10.11
CA THR A 95 0.19 10.76 -11.15
C THR A 95 -0.86 9.81 -10.60
N PRO A 96 -2.05 9.74 -11.20
CA PRO A 96 -2.98 8.66 -10.91
C PRO A 96 -2.38 7.29 -11.21
N VAL A 97 -2.69 6.30 -10.38
CA VAL A 97 -2.39 4.90 -10.68
C VAL A 97 -3.37 4.44 -11.76
N ARG A 98 -2.85 4.32 -12.98
CA ARG A 98 -3.65 4.08 -14.19
C ARG A 98 -3.20 2.81 -14.90
N ASN A 99 -4.16 2.09 -15.47
CA ASN A 99 -3.86 1.06 -16.45
C ASN A 99 -3.32 1.70 -17.74
N SER A 100 -2.12 1.29 -18.16
CA SER A 100 -1.44 1.84 -19.33
C SER A 100 -2.21 1.67 -20.66
N SER A 101 -3.20 0.79 -20.70
CA SER A 101 -4.09 0.61 -21.85
C SER A 101 -5.12 1.73 -22.01
N TYR A 102 -5.33 2.54 -20.98
CA TYR A 102 -6.31 3.62 -21.00
C TYR A 102 -5.63 4.99 -21.03
N THR A 103 -6.03 5.84 -21.94
CA THR A 103 -5.57 7.23 -22.06
C THR A 103 -6.55 8.22 -21.44
N SER A 104 -7.79 7.82 -21.20
CA SER A 104 -8.84 8.67 -20.63
C SER A 104 -8.78 8.67 -19.10
N ALA A 105 -8.85 9.84 -18.50
CA ALA A 105 -8.98 10.05 -17.08
C ALA A 105 -10.29 9.44 -16.48
N TYR A 106 -11.21 9.01 -17.32
CA TYR A 106 -12.41 8.26 -16.91
C TYR A 106 -12.05 6.95 -16.19
N TYR A 107 -10.91 6.34 -16.51
CA TYR A 107 -10.46 5.08 -15.93
C TYR A 107 -9.45 5.26 -14.77
N ASP A 108 -9.33 6.45 -14.21
CA ASP A 108 -8.41 6.72 -13.10
C ASP A 108 -8.98 6.36 -11.72
N THR A 109 -10.31 6.17 -11.64
CA THR A 109 -10.97 5.87 -10.36
C THR A 109 -11.40 4.41 -10.26
N PHE A 110 -11.20 3.80 -9.10
CA PHE A 110 -11.65 2.45 -8.79
C PHE A 110 -13.07 2.46 -8.17
N PRO A 111 -13.88 1.39 -8.39
CA PRO A 111 -13.59 0.28 -9.29
C PRO A 111 -13.55 0.78 -10.75
N ILE A 112 -12.57 0.27 -11.53
CA ILE A 112 -12.49 0.56 -12.96
C ILE A 112 -13.49 -0.34 -13.68
N ILE A 113 -14.41 0.25 -14.42
CA ILE A 113 -15.44 -0.48 -15.17
C ILE A 113 -15.21 -0.24 -16.65
N ASP A 114 -14.94 -1.33 -17.39
CA ASP A 114 -14.80 -1.32 -18.84
C ASP A 114 -15.67 -2.42 -19.44
N GLY A 115 -16.85 -2.04 -19.91
CA GLY A 115 -17.87 -2.98 -20.37
C GLY A 115 -18.30 -3.94 -19.25
N ALA A 116 -18.03 -5.23 -19.44
CA ALA A 116 -18.32 -6.28 -18.45
C ALA A 116 -17.15 -6.54 -17.48
N SER A 117 -16.00 -5.93 -17.72
CA SER A 117 -14.81 -6.07 -16.87
C SER A 117 -14.87 -5.10 -15.71
N VAL A 118 -14.57 -5.58 -14.50
CA VAL A 118 -14.49 -4.78 -13.28
C VAL A 118 -13.12 -5.02 -12.63
N THR A 119 -12.37 -3.94 -12.38
CA THR A 119 -11.16 -3.98 -11.57
C THR A 119 -11.46 -3.28 -10.25
N ASP A 120 -11.62 -4.06 -9.20
CA ASP A 120 -11.99 -3.65 -7.84
C ASP A 120 -10.86 -3.82 -6.82
N SER A 121 -9.65 -3.97 -7.31
CA SER A 121 -8.46 -4.17 -6.47
C SER A 121 -7.22 -3.51 -7.06
N LEU A 122 -6.30 -3.08 -6.19
CA LEU A 122 -4.97 -2.61 -6.54
C LEU A 122 -3.93 -3.41 -5.78
N THR A 123 -3.20 -4.26 -6.51
CA THR A 123 -2.23 -5.20 -5.96
C THR A 123 -0.95 -5.24 -6.80
N ASP A 124 0.05 -5.96 -6.37
CA ASP A 124 1.28 -6.21 -7.14
C ASP A 124 1.03 -6.97 -8.46
N ASN A 125 -0.13 -7.63 -8.60
CA ASN A 125 -0.48 -8.47 -9.75
C ASN A 125 -1.73 -8.01 -10.51
N SER A 126 -2.42 -6.97 -10.03
CA SER A 126 -3.58 -6.40 -10.73
C SER A 126 -3.17 -5.60 -11.97
N ASN A 127 -4.14 -5.16 -12.75
CA ASN A 127 -3.95 -4.19 -13.81
C ASN A 127 -4.92 -3.02 -13.62
N PRO A 128 -4.43 -1.82 -13.19
CA PRO A 128 -3.02 -1.47 -12.98
C PRO A 128 -2.36 -2.21 -11.80
N LYS A 129 -1.02 -2.31 -11.86
CA LYS A 129 -0.21 -2.83 -10.74
C LYS A 129 0.07 -1.74 -9.72
N ALA A 130 0.23 -2.14 -8.45
CA ALA A 130 0.73 -1.29 -7.39
C ALA A 130 2.26 -1.07 -7.51
N SER A 131 2.68 -0.39 -8.58
CA SER A 131 4.10 -0.19 -8.92
C SER A 131 4.69 1.02 -8.20
N THR A 132 5.99 0.94 -7.86
CA THR A 132 6.77 2.04 -7.27
C THR A 132 7.99 2.36 -8.13
N TRP A 133 8.53 3.56 -8.01
CA TRP A 133 9.80 3.98 -8.62
C TRP A 133 10.99 3.51 -7.81
N ASN A 134 10.86 3.53 -6.49
CA ASN A 134 11.88 3.06 -5.57
C ASN A 134 11.60 1.61 -5.14
N ILE A 135 12.64 0.88 -4.80
CA ILE A 135 12.49 -0.48 -4.27
C ILE A 135 11.81 -0.43 -2.88
N ASN A 136 10.98 -1.41 -2.60
CA ASN A 136 10.40 -1.62 -1.29
C ASN A 136 11.34 -2.45 -0.37
N VAL A 137 10.91 -2.77 0.83
CA VAL A 137 11.66 -3.58 1.80
C VAL A 137 11.98 -5.00 1.30
N SER A 138 11.25 -5.51 0.31
CA SER A 138 11.53 -6.81 -0.34
C SER A 138 12.50 -6.71 -1.53
N GLY A 139 13.04 -5.52 -1.82
CA GLY A 139 13.92 -5.28 -2.95
C GLY A 139 13.20 -5.17 -4.31
N ARG A 140 11.87 -5.04 -4.32
CA ARG A 140 11.05 -4.96 -5.53
C ARG A 140 10.48 -3.56 -5.72
N ARG A 141 10.21 -3.18 -6.98
CA ARG A 141 9.53 -1.92 -7.33
C ARG A 141 8.02 -2.11 -7.35
N LEU A 142 7.48 -2.48 -6.19
CA LEU A 142 6.06 -2.73 -5.95
C LEU A 142 5.71 -2.19 -4.56
N MET A 143 4.48 -1.73 -4.38
CA MET A 143 4.03 -1.25 -3.08
C MET A 143 3.92 -2.39 -2.07
N SER A 144 3.54 -3.58 -2.53
CA SER A 144 3.35 -4.81 -1.73
C SER A 144 2.36 -4.63 -0.57
N LYS A 145 1.41 -3.73 -0.74
CA LYS A 145 0.36 -3.40 0.21
C LYS A 145 -0.98 -3.37 -0.53
N PRO A 146 -1.62 -4.52 -0.71
CA PRO A 146 -2.79 -4.67 -1.56
C PRO A 146 -4.04 -4.01 -0.97
N ILE A 147 -4.85 -3.46 -1.87
CA ILE A 147 -6.21 -3.00 -1.63
C ILE A 147 -7.15 -3.94 -2.37
N TYR A 148 -8.19 -4.44 -1.71
CA TYR A 148 -9.18 -5.35 -2.28
C TYR A 148 -10.59 -4.84 -2.04
N ASN A 149 -11.55 -5.45 -2.75
CA ASN A 149 -12.98 -5.23 -2.56
C ASN A 149 -13.37 -3.74 -2.64
N ILE A 150 -12.75 -2.98 -3.54
CA ILE A 150 -13.08 -1.56 -3.74
C ILE A 150 -14.50 -1.48 -4.31
N LYS A 151 -15.42 -0.92 -3.54
CA LYS A 151 -16.84 -0.80 -3.89
C LYS A 151 -17.28 0.64 -3.80
N LYS A 152 -18.12 1.03 -4.76
CA LYS A 152 -18.82 2.30 -4.77
C LYS A 152 -20.29 2.08 -4.47
N ALA A 153 -20.77 2.66 -3.38
CA ALA A 153 -22.19 2.62 -3.01
C ALA A 153 -23.03 3.55 -3.92
N ASN A 154 -24.35 3.42 -3.86
CA ASN A 154 -25.27 4.24 -4.68
C ASN A 154 -25.16 5.74 -4.37
N ASN A 155 -24.81 6.12 -3.15
CA ASN A 155 -24.57 7.50 -2.75
C ASN A 155 -23.16 7.98 -3.11
N GLY A 156 -22.34 7.14 -3.74
CA GLY A 156 -20.96 7.42 -4.16
C GLY A 156 -19.90 7.23 -3.07
N ASP A 157 -20.26 6.76 -1.87
CA ASP A 157 -19.29 6.43 -0.84
C ASP A 157 -18.47 5.21 -1.25
N ILE A 158 -17.20 5.18 -0.85
CA ILE A 158 -16.27 4.10 -1.15
C ILE A 158 -16.03 3.24 0.09
N SER A 159 -15.91 1.95 -0.15
CA SER A 159 -15.46 0.98 0.86
C SER A 159 -14.41 0.07 0.25
N PHE A 160 -13.43 -0.35 1.06
CA PHE A 160 -12.38 -1.28 0.63
C PHE A 160 -11.70 -1.96 1.83
N SER A 161 -11.00 -3.06 1.54
CA SER A 161 -10.18 -3.82 2.49
C SER A 161 -8.71 -3.56 2.20
N PHE A 162 -7.94 -3.12 3.20
CA PHE A 162 -6.50 -2.91 3.07
C PHE A 162 -5.71 -4.02 3.76
N MET A 163 -4.87 -4.75 3.00
CA MET A 163 -4.06 -5.87 3.47
C MET A 163 -4.86 -6.87 4.33
N PRO A 164 -6.03 -7.37 3.90
CA PRO A 164 -6.82 -8.30 4.69
C PRO A 164 -6.06 -9.60 4.91
N GLY A 165 -6.13 -10.16 6.12
CA GLY A 165 -5.43 -11.39 6.49
C GLY A 165 -3.92 -11.24 6.63
N ALA A 166 -3.39 -10.01 6.62
CA ALA A 166 -2.00 -9.78 7.00
C ALA A 166 -1.82 -10.18 8.47
N THR A 167 -0.91 -11.13 8.70
CA THR A 167 -0.48 -11.42 10.06
C THR A 167 0.62 -10.43 10.41
N ASP A 168 0.40 -9.63 11.44
CA ASP A 168 1.51 -8.89 12.04
C ASP A 168 2.55 -9.93 12.48
N ALA A 169 3.82 -9.68 12.14
CA ALA A 169 4.92 -10.56 12.55
C ALA A 169 5.04 -10.67 14.09
N ILE A 170 4.14 -10.02 14.84
CA ILE A 170 4.01 -9.99 16.30
C ILE A 170 2.53 -10.13 16.71
N SER A 171 1.65 -10.72 15.90
CA SER A 171 0.39 -11.15 16.48
C SER A 171 0.65 -12.39 17.31
N SER A 172 0.42 -12.26 18.61
CA SER A 172 0.39 -13.32 19.60
C SER A 172 -0.04 -14.65 18.97
N VAL A 173 0.79 -15.66 19.13
CA VAL A 173 0.34 -17.04 19.03
C VAL A 173 -0.83 -17.15 20.02
N GLU A 174 -2.07 -17.07 19.54
CA GLU A 174 -3.17 -17.62 20.28
C GLU A 174 -2.91 -19.10 20.41
N SER A 175 -2.37 -19.48 21.54
CA SER A 175 -2.25 -20.85 21.94
C SER A 175 -3.64 -21.43 22.18
N ASN A 176 -4.29 -21.87 21.13
CA ASN A 176 -5.35 -22.84 21.24
C ASN A 176 -4.70 -24.21 21.23
N ASP A 177 -4.24 -24.62 22.34
CA ASP A 177 -4.35 -25.92 22.97
C ASP A 177 -3.28 -26.07 24.05
N ALA A 178 -3.72 -26.50 25.23
CA ALA A 178 -2.91 -26.70 26.42
C ALA A 178 -2.06 -27.98 26.33
N THR A 179 -1.11 -28.00 25.41
CA THR A 179 0.04 -28.86 25.48
C THR A 179 1.27 -27.96 25.45
N GLU A 180 1.91 -27.83 26.62
CA GLU A 180 3.20 -27.14 26.73
C GLU A 180 4.21 -27.86 25.82
N ARG A 181 4.42 -27.28 24.64
CA ARG A 181 5.38 -27.79 23.67
C ARG A 181 6.55 -26.83 23.59
N GLU A 182 7.73 -27.32 24.00
CA GLU A 182 8.98 -26.57 23.89
C GLU A 182 9.83 -27.09 22.75
N GLU A 183 10.32 -26.23 21.89
CA GLU A 183 11.24 -26.57 20.81
C GLU A 183 12.64 -26.00 21.11
N TYR A 184 13.65 -26.82 21.02
CA TYR A 184 15.03 -26.46 21.29
C TYR A 184 15.82 -26.34 19.98
N TYR A 185 16.51 -25.23 19.80
CA TYR A 185 17.30 -24.92 18.62
C TYR A 185 18.74 -24.62 19.01
N THR A 186 19.70 -25.03 18.17
CA THR A 186 21.08 -24.56 18.30
C THR A 186 21.12 -23.06 18.02
N ILE A 187 22.20 -22.39 18.40
CA ILE A 187 22.43 -20.96 18.08
C ILE A 187 22.47 -20.68 16.56
N ASN A 188 22.65 -21.71 15.73
CA ASN A 188 22.61 -21.64 14.27
C ASN A 188 21.20 -21.89 13.68
N GLY A 189 20.17 -21.98 14.53
CA GLY A 189 18.78 -22.16 14.09
C GLY A 189 18.38 -23.58 13.72
N ILE A 190 19.21 -24.59 14.00
CA ILE A 190 18.88 -26.00 13.74
C ILE A 190 18.07 -26.54 14.92
N ARG A 191 16.86 -27.06 14.67
CA ARG A 191 16.03 -27.70 15.68
C ARG A 191 16.64 -29.01 16.10
N VAL A 192 16.88 -29.18 17.39
CA VAL A 192 17.54 -30.39 17.99
C VAL A 192 16.61 -31.23 18.85
N ALA A 193 15.55 -30.65 19.38
CA ALA A 193 14.55 -31.38 20.15
C ALA A 193 13.21 -30.67 20.19
N THR A 194 12.16 -31.45 20.43
CA THR A 194 10.82 -31.01 20.80
C THR A 194 10.44 -31.70 22.09
N VAL A 195 9.98 -30.96 23.08
CA VAL A 195 9.55 -31.44 24.37
C VAL A 195 8.05 -31.24 24.51
N ASP A 196 7.32 -32.32 24.60
CA ASP A 196 5.89 -32.31 24.88
C ASP A 196 5.68 -32.67 26.36
N ASN A 197 4.93 -31.85 27.10
CA ASN A 197 4.59 -32.08 28.50
C ASN A 197 5.80 -32.23 29.48
N GLY A 198 6.87 -31.43 29.27
CA GLY A 198 7.97 -31.31 30.23
C GLY A 198 8.98 -32.48 30.30
N ASN A 199 8.86 -33.50 29.45
CA ASN A 199 9.85 -34.57 29.33
C ASN A 199 11.05 -34.16 28.48
N MET A 200 12.10 -33.67 29.14
CA MET A 200 13.30 -33.15 28.47
C MET A 200 14.20 -34.26 27.96
N PRO A 201 14.50 -34.32 26.65
CA PRO A 201 15.49 -35.28 26.15
C PRO A 201 16.90 -34.90 26.59
N SER A 202 17.81 -35.87 26.67
CA SER A 202 19.22 -35.61 26.96
C SER A 202 19.85 -34.84 25.80
N LEU A 203 20.04 -33.51 25.96
CA LEU A 203 20.72 -32.67 24.99
C LEU A 203 22.24 -32.62 25.27
N PRO A 204 23.11 -32.59 24.25
CA PRO A 204 24.53 -32.33 24.42
C PRO A 204 24.76 -31.00 25.17
N LYS A 205 25.89 -30.91 25.90
CA LYS A 205 26.24 -29.64 26.56
C LYS A 205 26.38 -28.53 25.51
N GLY A 206 25.59 -27.46 25.66
CA GLY A 206 25.59 -26.34 24.71
C GLY A 206 24.61 -25.24 25.10
N MET A 207 24.59 -24.18 24.31
CA MET A 207 23.63 -23.09 24.43
C MET A 207 22.51 -23.32 23.42
N TYR A 208 21.26 -23.22 23.87
CA TYR A 208 20.08 -23.47 23.04
C TYR A 208 19.11 -22.29 23.13
N ILE A 209 18.40 -22.03 22.04
CA ILE A 209 17.27 -21.15 21.98
C ILE A 209 16.01 -21.98 22.19
N VAL A 210 15.19 -21.63 23.18
CA VAL A 210 13.94 -22.33 23.49
C VAL A 210 12.80 -21.51 22.97
N ARG A 211 11.93 -22.12 22.18
CA ARG A 211 10.66 -21.59 21.73
C ARG A 211 9.54 -22.33 22.48
N LYS A 212 8.73 -21.58 23.21
CA LYS A 212 7.52 -22.02 23.91
C LYS A 212 6.29 -21.74 23.10
#